data_a3090709b88efa6be468ad2887acb7c0
#
_entry.id   a3090709b88efa6be468ad2887acb7c0
#
_cell.length_a   1.000
_cell.length_b   1.000
_cell.length_c   1.000
_cell.angle_alpha   90.00
_cell.angle_beta   90.00
_cell.angle_gamma   90.00
#
_symmetry.space_group_name_H-M   'P 1'
#
loop_
_entity.id
_entity.type
_entity.pdbx_description
1 polymer ?
#
loop_
_entity_poly.entity_id
_entity_poly.type
_entity_poly.pdbx_seq_one_letter_code
_entity_poly.pdbx_strand_id
1 'polypeptide(L)'
;MKVQRVCRKCGEVNEVDSGNLIRMDVYDEEGTYYKIMYCDCKRCKERDVVQIDNVETLEMFRKLKSLTIKVARKNMKGETVSPKDIRKKDKWMKELRKKREDLNELCSGKKLFDENKKVVVKQLTFPKVGDIIESNL
;
A
#
# COMPACT_ATOMS: atom_id res chain seq x y z
N MET A 1 4.85 -12.18 3.61
CA MET A 1 3.88 -12.84 2.72
C MET A 1 4.15 -12.39 1.30
N LYS A 2 4.28 -13.32 0.38
CA LYS A 2 4.47 -13.04 -1.04
C LYS A 2 3.12 -13.04 -1.73
N VAL A 3 2.91 -12.07 -2.62
CA VAL A 3 1.67 -11.93 -3.39
C VAL A 3 2.03 -12.01 -4.87
N GLN A 4 1.26 -12.75 -5.64
CA GLN A 4 1.40 -12.79 -7.09
C GLN A 4 0.37 -11.85 -7.71
N ARG A 5 0.83 -11.02 -8.65
CA ARG A 5 -0.02 -10.07 -9.37
C ARG A 5 0.12 -10.29 -10.85
N VAL A 6 -1.00 -10.26 -11.54
CA VAL A 6 -1.05 -10.42 -13.01
C VAL A 6 -0.95 -9.04 -13.64
N CYS A 7 0.02 -8.88 -14.54
CA CYS A 7 0.16 -7.64 -15.31
C CYS A 7 -1.02 -7.47 -16.27
N ARG A 8 -1.70 -6.34 -16.19
CA ARG A 8 -2.86 -6.05 -17.03
C ARG A 8 -2.49 -5.85 -18.50
N LYS A 9 -1.26 -5.44 -18.77
CA LYS A 9 -0.80 -5.16 -20.12
C LYS A 9 -0.36 -6.41 -20.86
N CYS A 10 0.43 -7.28 -20.23
CA CYS A 10 1.02 -8.45 -20.91
C CYS A 10 0.61 -9.80 -20.33
N GLY A 11 -0.13 -9.84 -19.22
CA GLY A 11 -0.57 -11.07 -18.58
C GLY A 11 0.49 -11.82 -17.77
N GLU A 12 1.71 -11.28 -17.67
CA GLU A 12 2.79 -11.90 -16.89
C GLU A 12 2.45 -11.91 -15.40
N VAL A 13 2.76 -13.02 -14.73
CA VAL A 13 2.61 -13.13 -13.28
C VAL A 13 3.88 -12.63 -12.60
N ASN A 14 3.74 -11.61 -11.77
CA ASN A 14 4.84 -11.01 -11.02
C ASN A 14 4.69 -11.34 -9.54
N GLU A 15 5.79 -11.75 -8.92
CA GLU A 15 5.84 -11.97 -7.47
C GLU A 15 6.20 -10.64 -6.80
N VAL A 16 5.37 -10.21 -5.84
CA VAL A 16 5.53 -8.95 -5.12
C VAL A 16 5.81 -9.24 -3.65
N ASP A 17 6.93 -8.74 -3.16
CA ASP A 17 7.31 -8.79 -1.75
C ASP A 17 7.92 -7.45 -1.32
N SER A 18 8.28 -7.33 -0.05
CA SER A 18 8.86 -6.10 0.49
C SER A 18 10.21 -5.72 -0.15
N GLY A 19 10.90 -6.70 -0.74
CA GLY A 19 12.21 -6.48 -1.34
C GLY A 19 12.18 -5.86 -2.74
N ASN A 20 11.08 -6.04 -3.48
CA ASN A 20 10.95 -5.51 -4.83
C ASN A 20 9.94 -4.36 -4.97
N LEU A 21 9.36 -3.92 -3.86
CA LEU A 21 8.50 -2.74 -3.83
C LEU A 21 9.32 -1.47 -3.74
N ILE A 22 9.01 -0.52 -4.60
CA ILE A 22 9.64 0.80 -4.64
C ILE A 22 8.63 1.82 -4.08
N ARG A 23 9.10 2.72 -3.22
CA ARG A 23 8.30 3.81 -2.66
C ARG A 23 8.70 5.11 -3.33
N MET A 24 7.72 5.94 -3.68
CA MET A 24 7.96 7.20 -4.35
C MET A 24 6.94 8.25 -3.92
N ASP A 25 7.41 9.49 -3.77
CA ASP A 25 6.56 10.65 -3.56
C ASP A 25 6.07 11.15 -4.92
N VAL A 26 4.76 11.35 -5.04
CA VAL A 26 4.12 11.77 -6.28
C VAL A 26 3.06 12.84 -6.02
N TYR A 27 2.64 13.51 -7.08
CA TYR A 27 1.65 14.57 -7.05
C TYR A 27 0.65 14.37 -8.18
N ASP A 28 -0.62 14.72 -7.94
CA ASP A 28 -1.62 14.72 -9.01
C ASP A 28 -1.55 16.02 -9.84
N GLU A 29 -2.48 16.19 -10.78
CA GLU A 29 -2.53 17.38 -11.64
C GLU A 29 -2.81 18.68 -10.87
N GLU A 30 -3.44 18.56 -9.71
CA GLU A 30 -3.75 19.69 -8.82
C GLU A 30 -2.62 20.00 -7.83
N GLY A 31 -1.56 19.18 -7.83
CA GLY A 31 -0.45 19.31 -6.90
C GLY A 31 -0.66 18.63 -5.56
N THR A 32 -1.71 17.82 -5.41
CA THR A 32 -1.94 17.08 -4.18
C THR A 32 -0.92 15.96 -4.04
N TYR A 33 -0.32 15.88 -2.85
CA TYR A 33 0.72 14.91 -2.52
C TYR A 33 0.14 13.53 -2.22
N TYR A 34 0.82 12.50 -2.75
CA TYR A 34 0.59 11.10 -2.41
C TYR A 34 1.92 10.37 -2.34
N LYS A 35 1.93 9.26 -1.63
CA LYS A 35 3.05 8.32 -1.63
C LYS A 35 2.57 7.00 -2.21
N ILE A 36 3.27 6.51 -3.22
CA ILE A 36 2.94 5.23 -3.85
C ILE A 36 3.97 4.16 -3.53
N MET A 37 3.50 2.92 -3.52
CA MET A 37 4.34 1.73 -3.56
C MET A 37 4.04 1.01 -4.86
N TYR A 38 5.08 0.69 -5.62
CA TYR A 38 4.92 0.05 -6.91
C TYR A 38 6.02 -0.96 -7.20
N CYS A 39 5.76 -1.82 -8.18
CA CYS A 39 6.77 -2.66 -8.82
C CYS A 39 6.54 -2.62 -10.32
N ASP A 40 7.60 -2.80 -11.09
CA ASP A 40 7.52 -2.85 -12.54
C ASP A 40 7.39 -4.31 -13.00
N CYS A 41 6.56 -4.55 -14.00
CA CYS A 41 6.43 -5.87 -14.59
C CYS A 41 7.79 -6.33 -15.14
N LYS A 42 8.21 -7.53 -14.78
CA LYS A 42 9.50 -8.08 -15.23
C LYS A 42 9.58 -8.27 -16.74
N ARG A 43 8.43 -8.42 -17.41
CA ARG A 43 8.36 -8.67 -18.86
C ARG A 43 8.19 -7.39 -19.67
N CYS A 44 7.12 -6.62 -19.43
CA CYS A 44 6.80 -5.43 -20.24
C CYS A 44 7.19 -4.11 -19.59
N LYS A 45 7.69 -4.13 -18.36
CA LYS A 45 8.09 -2.95 -17.57
C LYS A 45 6.96 -2.00 -17.23
N GLU A 46 5.71 -2.40 -17.41
CA GLU A 46 4.55 -1.62 -16.97
C GLU A 46 4.56 -1.47 -15.45
N ARG A 47 4.32 -0.26 -14.97
CA ARG A 47 4.33 0.05 -13.55
C ARG A 47 3.03 -0.39 -12.89
N ASP A 48 3.14 -1.26 -11.90
CA ASP A 48 2.02 -1.76 -11.11
C ASP A 48 2.02 -1.09 -9.74
N VAL A 49 1.10 -0.14 -9.54
CA VAL A 49 0.96 0.53 -8.25
C VAL A 49 0.18 -0.37 -7.30
N VAL A 50 0.84 -0.79 -6.24
CA VAL A 50 0.29 -1.71 -5.23
C VAL A 50 -0.50 -0.97 -4.18
N GLN A 51 -0.04 0.23 -3.79
CA GLN A 51 -0.65 1.01 -2.72
C GLN A 51 -0.42 2.49 -2.96
N ILE A 52 -1.43 3.29 -2.61
CA ILE A 52 -1.32 4.74 -2.55
C ILE A 52 -1.75 5.21 -1.16
N ASP A 53 -0.99 6.15 -0.60
CA ASP A 53 -1.29 6.79 0.67
C ASP A 53 -1.29 8.31 0.50
N ASN A 54 -2.14 8.99 1.26
CA ASN A 54 -2.07 10.43 1.46
C ASN A 54 -1.48 10.74 2.84
N VAL A 55 -1.41 12.01 3.21
CA VAL A 55 -0.88 12.42 4.52
C VAL A 55 -1.65 11.77 5.67
N GLU A 56 -2.98 11.71 5.57
CA GLU A 56 -3.83 11.12 6.60
C GLU A 56 -3.56 9.62 6.78
N THR A 57 -3.53 8.85 5.70
CA THR A 57 -3.30 7.39 5.79
C THR A 57 -1.87 7.07 6.23
N LEU A 58 -0.89 7.87 5.85
CA LEU A 58 0.49 7.72 6.33
C LEU A 58 0.57 7.94 7.84
N GLU A 59 -0.11 8.95 8.38
CA GLU A 59 -0.15 9.23 9.81
C GLU A 59 -0.87 8.11 10.57
N MET A 60 -1.99 7.62 10.06
CA MET A 60 -2.71 6.49 10.63
C MET A 60 -1.83 5.23 10.68
N PHE A 61 -1.10 4.95 9.60
CA PHE A 61 -0.17 3.82 9.53
C PHE A 61 0.95 3.95 10.56
N ARG A 62 1.52 5.13 10.71
CA ARG A 62 2.58 5.40 11.69
C ARG A 62 2.12 5.11 13.11
N LYS A 63 0.93 5.57 13.47
CA LYS A 63 0.34 5.32 14.80
C LYS A 63 0.08 3.83 15.03
N LEU A 64 -0.49 3.16 14.03
CA LEU A 64 -0.76 1.73 14.08
C LEU A 64 0.53 0.92 14.24
N LYS A 65 1.58 1.28 13.50
CA LYS A 65 2.89 0.64 13.59
C LYS A 65 3.48 0.76 14.98
N SER A 66 3.41 1.95 15.60
CA SER A 66 3.89 2.17 16.96
C SER A 66 3.15 1.30 17.97
N LEU A 67 1.84 1.20 17.86
CA LEU A 67 1.04 0.35 18.74
C LEU A 67 1.35 -1.14 18.53
N THR A 68 1.50 -1.57 17.30
CA THR A 68 1.86 -2.95 16.94
C THR A 68 3.21 -3.35 17.55
N ILE A 69 4.20 -2.46 17.48
CA ILE A 69 5.53 -2.68 18.07
C ILE A 69 5.42 -2.78 19.59
N LYS A 70 4.64 -1.91 20.22
CA LYS A 70 4.40 -1.93 21.67
C LYS A 70 3.81 -3.27 22.12
N VAL A 71 2.79 -3.76 21.43
CA VAL A 71 2.14 -5.05 21.72
C VAL A 71 3.13 -6.20 21.53
N ALA A 72 3.90 -6.21 20.44
CA ALA A 72 4.88 -7.24 20.15
C ALA A 72 5.98 -7.29 21.22
N ARG A 73 6.47 -6.14 21.67
CA ARG A 73 7.49 -6.07 22.74
C ARG A 73 6.98 -6.64 24.06
N LYS A 74 5.74 -6.34 24.44
CA LYS A 74 5.12 -6.91 25.64
C LYS A 74 5.02 -8.43 25.54
N ASN A 75 4.58 -8.95 24.40
CA ASN A 75 4.49 -10.39 24.17
C ASN A 75 5.87 -11.07 24.28
N MET A 76 6.91 -10.46 23.71
CA MET A 76 8.28 -10.99 23.78
C MET A 76 8.83 -11.06 25.19
N LYS A 77 8.43 -10.13 26.06
CA LYS A 77 8.84 -10.09 27.47
C LYS A 77 7.98 -10.97 28.37
N GLY A 78 6.97 -11.65 27.82
CA GLY A 78 6.01 -12.42 28.61
C GLY A 78 5.05 -11.57 29.42
N GLU A 79 4.97 -10.25 29.14
CA GLU A 79 4.05 -9.34 29.80
C GLU A 79 2.63 -9.48 29.24
N THR A 80 1.64 -9.23 30.09
CA THR A 80 0.23 -9.24 29.67
C THR A 80 -0.07 -8.01 28.83
N VAL A 81 -0.59 -8.24 27.61
CA VAL A 81 -1.06 -7.16 26.74
C VAL A 81 -2.45 -6.73 27.19
N SER A 82 -2.66 -5.42 27.32
CA SER A 82 -3.97 -4.87 27.68
C SER A 82 -5.02 -5.21 26.60
N PRO A 83 -6.20 -5.75 26.98
CA PRO A 83 -7.30 -5.95 26.04
C PRO A 83 -7.71 -4.66 25.32
N LYS A 84 -7.55 -3.51 25.98
CA LYS A 84 -7.81 -2.19 25.39
C LYS A 84 -6.87 -1.91 24.22
N ASP A 85 -5.59 -2.24 24.34
CA ASP A 85 -4.60 -2.05 23.27
C ASP A 85 -4.89 -2.95 22.08
N ILE A 86 -5.31 -4.20 22.33
CA ILE A 86 -5.68 -5.15 21.25
C ILE A 86 -6.90 -4.64 20.48
N ARG A 87 -7.94 -4.17 21.18
CA ARG A 87 -9.15 -3.61 20.55
C ARG A 87 -8.83 -2.34 19.76
N LYS A 88 -7.98 -1.48 20.29
CA LYS A 88 -7.52 -0.25 19.63
C LYS A 88 -6.77 -0.55 18.35
N LYS A 89 -5.87 -1.53 18.39
CA LYS A 89 -5.12 -2.00 17.21
C LYS A 89 -6.07 -2.50 16.12
N ASP A 90 -7.02 -3.36 16.48
CA ASP A 90 -7.99 -3.91 15.52
C ASP A 90 -8.88 -2.82 14.90
N LYS A 91 -9.34 -1.88 15.72
CA LYS A 91 -10.13 -0.73 15.26
C LYS A 91 -9.35 0.12 14.27
N TRP A 92 -8.11 0.46 14.60
CA TRP A 92 -7.25 1.27 13.73
C TRP A 92 -6.91 0.57 12.42
N MET A 93 -6.70 -0.74 12.45
CA MET A 93 -6.47 -1.53 11.24
C MET A 93 -7.67 -1.46 10.29
N LYS A 94 -8.89 -1.60 10.82
CA LYS A 94 -10.12 -1.50 10.04
C LYS A 94 -10.32 -0.10 9.45
N GLU A 95 -10.09 0.94 10.26
CA GLU A 95 -10.20 2.33 9.82
C GLU A 95 -9.19 2.65 8.71
N LEU A 96 -7.94 2.21 8.85
CA LEU A 96 -6.91 2.42 7.85
C LEU A 96 -7.25 1.70 6.53
N ARG A 97 -7.73 0.46 6.61
CA ARG A 97 -8.13 -0.31 5.44
C ARG A 97 -9.24 0.41 4.68
N LYS A 98 -10.27 0.89 5.39
CA LYS A 98 -11.36 1.62 4.77
C LYS A 98 -10.89 2.92 4.13
N LYS A 99 -10.05 3.70 4.82
CA LYS A 99 -9.49 4.94 4.29
C LYS A 99 -8.67 4.70 3.03
N ARG A 100 -7.90 3.62 2.99
CA ARG A 100 -7.12 3.26 1.80
C ARG A 100 -8.01 2.81 0.64
N GLU A 101 -9.08 2.08 0.91
CA GLU A 101 -10.06 1.71 -0.12
C GLU A 101 -10.73 2.95 -0.72
N ASP A 102 -11.17 3.90 0.13
CA ASP A 102 -11.75 5.15 -0.31
C ASP A 102 -10.77 5.98 -1.14
N LEU A 103 -9.50 6.00 -0.73
CA LEU A 103 -8.43 6.69 -1.45
C LEU A 103 -8.16 6.06 -2.82
N ASN A 104 -8.18 4.74 -2.90
CA ASN A 104 -8.02 4.02 -4.17
C ASN A 104 -9.14 4.41 -5.16
N GLU A 105 -10.37 4.47 -4.70
CA GLU A 105 -11.49 4.90 -5.52
C GLU A 105 -11.34 6.36 -5.98
N LEU A 106 -10.96 7.25 -5.07
CA LEU A 106 -10.76 8.67 -5.35
C LEU A 106 -9.65 8.89 -6.39
N CYS A 107 -8.57 8.14 -6.29
CA CYS A 107 -7.40 8.30 -7.15
C CYS A 107 -7.45 7.47 -8.43
N SER A 108 -8.40 6.59 -8.58
CA SER A 108 -8.55 5.74 -9.78
C SER A 108 -8.65 6.60 -11.04
N GLY A 109 -7.84 6.30 -12.03
CA GLY A 109 -7.78 7.04 -13.29
C GLY A 109 -6.90 8.29 -13.28
N LYS A 110 -6.34 8.66 -12.14
CA LYS A 110 -5.48 9.84 -12.04
C LYS A 110 -4.13 9.63 -12.71
N LYS A 111 -3.58 10.72 -13.24
CA LYS A 111 -2.20 10.82 -13.69
C LYS A 111 -1.36 11.35 -12.52
N LEU A 112 -0.22 10.73 -12.28
CA LEU A 112 0.68 11.11 -11.18
C LEU A 112 2.04 11.54 -11.72
N PHE A 113 2.61 12.55 -11.08
CA PHE A 113 3.86 13.19 -11.48
C PHE A 113 4.87 13.14 -10.35
N ASP A 114 6.16 13.14 -10.69
CA ASP A 114 7.22 13.31 -9.70
C ASP A 114 7.41 14.82 -9.35
N GLU A 115 8.37 15.10 -8.47
CA GLU A 115 8.69 16.47 -8.06
C GLU A 115 9.17 17.38 -9.21
N ASN A 116 9.66 16.78 -10.29
CA ASN A 116 10.10 17.48 -11.49
C ASN A 116 8.98 17.56 -12.55
N LYS A 117 7.75 17.27 -12.18
CA LYS A 117 6.56 17.26 -13.04
C LYS A 117 6.62 16.27 -14.21
N LYS A 118 7.45 15.26 -14.09
CA LYS A 118 7.49 14.15 -15.04
C LYS A 118 6.41 13.11 -14.69
N VAL A 119 5.76 12.57 -15.71
CA VAL A 119 4.73 11.54 -15.52
C VAL A 119 5.36 10.26 -14.97
N VAL A 120 4.91 9.85 -13.78
CA VAL A 120 5.30 8.59 -13.14
C VAL A 120 4.28 7.50 -13.43
N VAL A 121 3.00 7.86 -13.36
CA VAL A 121 1.87 6.97 -13.65
C VAL A 121 0.94 7.69 -14.62
N LYS A 122 0.71 7.11 -15.80
CA LYS A 122 -0.15 7.70 -16.81
C LYS A 122 -1.62 7.63 -16.44
N GLN A 123 -2.04 6.50 -15.89
CA GLN A 123 -3.40 6.27 -15.43
C GLN A 123 -3.34 5.30 -14.26
N LEU A 124 -3.70 5.76 -13.08
CA LEU A 124 -3.68 4.93 -11.90
C LEU A 124 -4.84 3.94 -11.93
N THR A 125 -4.51 2.66 -11.82
CA THR A 125 -5.49 1.58 -11.75
C THR A 125 -5.10 0.65 -10.60
N PHE A 126 -6.12 0.09 -9.94
CA PHE A 126 -5.92 -0.90 -8.91
C PHE A 126 -6.49 -2.24 -9.36
N PRO A 127 -5.82 -3.36 -9.08
CA PRO A 127 -6.32 -4.66 -9.48
C PRO A 127 -7.59 -5.01 -8.72
N LYS A 128 -8.48 -5.74 -9.38
CA LYS A 128 -9.62 -6.36 -8.73
C LYS A 128 -9.12 -7.52 -7.88
N VAL A 129 -9.96 -7.97 -6.92
CA VAL A 129 -9.60 -9.07 -6.00
C VAL A 129 -9.08 -10.30 -6.73
N GLY A 130 -9.63 -10.63 -7.91
CA GLY A 130 -9.19 -11.79 -8.71
C GLY A 130 -7.81 -11.64 -9.37
N ASP A 131 -7.24 -10.44 -9.40
CA ASP A 131 -5.92 -10.19 -9.99
C ASP A 131 -4.78 -10.41 -8.99
N ILE A 132 -5.10 -10.67 -7.74
CA ILE A 132 -4.13 -10.87 -6.66
C ILE A 132 -4.25 -12.30 -6.16
N ILE A 133 -3.14 -13.04 -6.22
CA ILE A 133 -3.07 -14.42 -5.76
C ILE A 133 -2.10 -14.46 -4.58
N GLU A 134 -2.61 -14.81 -3.39
CA GLU A 134 -1.75 -14.99 -2.21
C GLU A 134 -0.97 -16.30 -2.32
N SER A 135 0.34 -16.19 -2.10
CA SER A 135 1.21 -17.36 -2.06
C SER A 135 1.29 -17.87 -0.62
N ASN A 136 0.83 -19.09 -0.38
CA ASN A 136 1.00 -19.79 0.89
C ASN A 136 2.40 -20.44 0.91
N LEU A 137 3.26 -19.89 1.70
CA LEU A 137 4.59 -20.45 1.93
C LEU A 137 4.64 -21.21 3.23
#